data_517cf72b0620860ace1347b060a3c3c9
#
_entry.id   517cf72b0620860ace1347b060a3c3c9
#
_cell.length_a   1.000
_cell.length_b   1.000
_cell.length_c   1.000
_cell.angle_alpha   90.00
_cell.angle_beta   90.00
_cell.angle_gamma   90.00
#
_symmetry.space_group_name_H-M   'P 1'
#
loop_
_entity.id
_entity.type
_entity.pdbx_description
1 polymer ?
#
loop_
_entity_poly.entity_id
_entity_poly.type
_entity_poly.pdbx_seq_one_letter_code
_entity_poly.pdbx_strand_id
1 'polypeptide(L)'
;MRLLPLRIALRYLVSKKSHTAVSVISTIAVCAVAVTALAMICVLSVFNGFHQLVDSKMSSMEPAVKVSAKRGVIVDASALIGKIQKVEGVEVAVPTVTESALVIYGNRQIPIVLKGITDDYDRLTNLKKLIKPDGRFLLNDGNSDYCIMSIGAALTLDAR
;
A
#
# COMPACT_ATOMS: atom_id res chain seq x y z
N MET A 1 -7.81 -14.46 43.35
CA MET A 1 -8.91 -15.45 43.43
C MET A 1 -9.58 -15.81 42.07
N ARG A 2 -9.15 -15.26 40.91
CA ARG A 2 -9.79 -15.50 39.58
C ARG A 2 -9.38 -16.78 38.87
N LEU A 3 -8.38 -17.49 39.33
CA LEU A 3 -7.86 -18.70 38.68
C LEU A 3 -8.40 -20.03 39.23
N LEU A 4 -9.17 -19.98 40.32
CA LEU A 4 -9.71 -21.18 40.94
C LEU A 4 -10.71 -21.93 40.05
N PRO A 5 -11.70 -21.27 39.40
CA PRO A 5 -12.65 -21.95 38.51
C PRO A 5 -11.94 -22.55 37.28
N LEU A 6 -10.94 -21.88 36.73
CA LEU A 6 -10.14 -22.38 35.61
C LEU A 6 -9.36 -23.65 35.98
N ARG A 7 -8.77 -23.67 37.17
CA ARG A 7 -8.03 -24.82 37.69
C ARG A 7 -8.92 -26.03 37.98
N ILE A 8 -10.14 -25.77 38.44
CA ILE A 8 -11.15 -26.81 38.67
C ILE A 8 -11.63 -27.37 37.32
N ALA A 9 -11.93 -26.48 36.34
CA ALA A 9 -12.35 -26.90 35.01
C ALA A 9 -11.30 -27.76 34.29
N LEU A 10 -10.02 -27.35 34.34
CA LEU A 10 -8.90 -28.13 33.78
C LEU A 10 -8.74 -29.50 34.47
N ARG A 11 -8.90 -29.56 35.81
CA ARG A 11 -8.81 -30.79 36.56
C ARG A 11 -9.96 -31.76 36.21
N TYR A 12 -11.18 -31.24 35.95
CA TYR A 12 -12.30 -32.08 35.53
C TYR A 12 -12.14 -32.60 34.07
N LEU A 13 -11.58 -31.78 33.18
CA LEU A 13 -11.28 -32.16 31.79
C LEU A 13 -10.25 -33.33 31.70
N VAL A 14 -9.25 -33.33 32.60
CA VAL A 14 -8.13 -34.29 32.60
C VAL A 14 -8.33 -35.43 33.62
N SER A 15 -9.45 -35.50 34.33
CA SER A 15 -9.70 -36.48 35.38
C SER A 15 -9.81 -37.91 34.82
N LYS A 16 -8.87 -38.74 35.18
CA LYS A 16 -8.59 -40.10 34.68
C LYS A 16 -9.62 -41.17 35.08
N LYS A 17 -10.74 -40.82 35.73
CA LYS A 17 -11.65 -41.79 36.36
C LYS A 17 -12.91 -42.16 35.58
N SER A 18 -13.13 -41.60 34.38
CA SER A 18 -14.25 -42.04 33.56
C SER A 18 -13.97 -41.69 32.07
N HIS A 19 -13.71 -42.71 31.28
CA HIS A 19 -13.83 -42.65 29.83
C HIS A 19 -15.30 -42.53 29.44
N THR A 20 -15.99 -41.53 29.93
CA THR A 20 -17.38 -41.28 29.58
C THR A 20 -17.40 -40.60 28.23
N ALA A 21 -18.27 -40.99 27.32
CA ALA A 21 -18.47 -40.38 26.02
C ALA A 21 -18.60 -38.84 26.11
N VAL A 22 -19.12 -38.33 27.20
CA VAL A 22 -19.20 -36.88 27.51
C VAL A 22 -17.84 -36.19 27.59
N SER A 23 -16.81 -36.84 28.20
CA SER A 23 -15.46 -36.25 28.32
C SER A 23 -14.79 -36.16 26.94
N VAL A 24 -14.99 -37.13 26.08
CA VAL A 24 -14.44 -37.15 24.72
C VAL A 24 -15.10 -36.07 23.87
N ILE A 25 -16.43 -35.96 23.91
CA ILE A 25 -17.19 -34.90 23.19
C ILE A 25 -16.77 -33.53 23.65
N SER A 26 -16.63 -33.33 24.96
CA SER A 26 -16.18 -32.05 25.53
C SER A 26 -14.78 -31.65 25.08
N THR A 27 -13.85 -32.61 25.03
CA THR A 27 -12.48 -32.36 24.56
C THR A 27 -12.47 -32.01 23.07
N ILE A 28 -13.22 -32.71 22.24
CA ILE A 28 -13.35 -32.41 20.82
C ILE A 28 -13.92 -30.98 20.61
N ALA A 29 -14.94 -30.64 21.38
CA ALA A 29 -15.53 -29.29 21.30
C ALA A 29 -14.54 -28.18 21.66
N VAL A 30 -13.75 -28.37 22.73
CA VAL A 30 -12.69 -27.40 23.12
C VAL A 30 -11.62 -27.30 22.04
N CYS A 31 -11.17 -28.40 21.48
CA CYS A 31 -10.19 -28.43 20.39
C CYS A 31 -10.76 -27.71 19.15
N ALA A 32 -12.01 -27.94 18.78
CA ALA A 32 -12.65 -27.29 17.63
C ALA A 32 -12.68 -25.77 17.79
N VAL A 33 -13.09 -25.28 18.96
CA VAL A 33 -13.10 -23.83 19.27
C VAL A 33 -11.70 -23.27 19.25
N ALA A 34 -10.72 -23.96 19.84
CA ALA A 34 -9.34 -23.50 19.86
C ALA A 34 -8.74 -23.38 18.43
N VAL A 35 -8.97 -24.39 17.58
CA VAL A 35 -8.50 -24.36 16.17
C VAL A 35 -9.18 -23.23 15.39
N THR A 36 -10.47 -23.04 15.57
CA THR A 36 -11.21 -21.95 14.90
C THR A 36 -10.70 -20.56 15.33
N ALA A 37 -10.48 -20.36 16.63
CA ALA A 37 -9.95 -19.10 17.14
C ALA A 37 -8.53 -18.84 16.61
N LEU A 38 -7.68 -19.87 16.59
CA LEU A 38 -6.33 -19.78 16.05
C LEU A 38 -6.34 -19.44 14.56
N ALA A 39 -7.17 -20.10 13.78
CA ALA A 39 -7.34 -19.82 12.35
C ALA A 39 -7.77 -18.37 12.11
N MET A 40 -8.73 -17.85 12.88
CA MET A 40 -9.17 -16.48 12.78
C MET A 40 -8.07 -15.47 13.10
N ILE A 41 -7.28 -15.72 14.14
CA ILE A 41 -6.12 -14.86 14.50
C ILE A 41 -5.08 -14.87 13.38
N CYS A 42 -4.77 -16.03 12.81
CA CYS A 42 -3.83 -16.14 11.69
C CYS A 42 -4.29 -15.33 10.47
N VAL A 43 -5.55 -15.49 10.08
CA VAL A 43 -6.12 -14.75 8.94
C VAL A 43 -6.07 -13.25 9.17
N LEU A 44 -6.49 -12.78 10.34
CA LEU A 44 -6.43 -11.36 10.69
C LEU A 44 -5.00 -10.81 10.71
N SER A 45 -4.04 -11.59 11.22
CA SER A 45 -2.62 -11.20 11.24
C SER A 45 -2.05 -11.04 9.84
N VAL A 46 -2.34 -12.00 8.95
CA VAL A 46 -1.91 -11.93 7.54
C VAL A 46 -2.55 -10.73 6.84
N PHE A 47 -3.84 -10.52 7.07
CA PHE A 47 -4.58 -9.40 6.46
C PHE A 47 -4.04 -8.05 6.91
N ASN A 48 -3.78 -7.87 8.21
CA ASN A 48 -3.17 -6.66 8.75
C ASN A 48 -1.76 -6.41 8.20
N GLY A 49 -0.94 -7.46 8.12
CA GLY A 49 0.40 -7.36 7.53
C GLY A 49 0.35 -6.97 6.05
N PHE A 50 -0.58 -7.55 5.30
CA PHE A 50 -0.80 -7.19 3.89
C PHE A 50 -1.26 -5.74 3.73
N HIS A 51 -2.22 -5.27 4.54
CA HIS A 51 -2.65 -3.87 4.55
C HIS A 51 -1.49 -2.92 4.79
N GLN A 52 -0.68 -3.14 5.81
CA GLN A 52 0.50 -2.31 6.08
C GLN A 52 1.48 -2.29 4.92
N LEU A 53 1.69 -3.43 4.26
CA LEU A 53 2.58 -3.50 3.10
C LEU A 53 2.02 -2.70 1.92
N VAL A 54 0.73 -2.82 1.62
CA VAL A 54 0.07 -2.06 0.55
C VAL A 54 0.12 -0.57 0.85
N ASP A 55 -0.28 -0.15 2.04
CA ASP A 55 -0.27 1.24 2.46
C ASP A 55 1.12 1.86 2.37
N SER A 56 2.16 1.16 2.83
CA SER A 56 3.54 1.65 2.76
C SER A 56 4.04 1.82 1.33
N LYS A 57 3.61 0.94 0.41
CA LYS A 57 4.00 1.03 -1.01
C LYS A 57 3.21 2.09 -1.76
N MET A 58 1.92 2.20 -1.52
CA MET A 58 1.08 3.20 -2.18
C MET A 58 1.38 4.62 -1.67
N SER A 59 1.55 4.81 -0.36
CA SER A 59 1.93 6.11 0.22
C SER A 59 3.29 6.62 -0.28
N SER A 60 4.15 5.72 -0.75
CA SER A 60 5.44 6.12 -1.33
C SER A 60 5.32 6.70 -2.74
N MET A 61 4.21 6.46 -3.43
CA MET A 61 3.99 6.88 -4.82
C MET A 61 3.00 8.04 -4.94
N GLU A 62 2.09 8.20 -3.97
CA GLU A 62 1.04 9.20 -4.01
C GLU A 62 1.17 10.19 -2.85
N PRO A 63 0.80 11.47 -3.07
CA PRO A 63 0.78 12.48 -2.01
C PRO A 63 -0.33 12.20 -1.02
N ALA A 64 -0.16 12.66 0.22
CA ALA A 64 -1.16 12.51 1.28
C ALA A 64 -2.51 13.18 0.93
N VAL A 65 -2.48 14.27 0.17
CA VAL A 65 -3.67 15.00 -0.28
C VAL A 65 -3.54 15.36 -1.75
N LYS A 66 -4.58 15.09 -2.54
CA LYS A 66 -4.69 15.48 -3.94
C LYS A 66 -5.85 16.48 -4.11
N VAL A 67 -5.54 17.66 -4.61
CA VAL A 67 -6.53 18.68 -4.95
C VAL A 67 -6.77 18.64 -6.45
N SER A 68 -8.00 18.42 -6.87
CA SER A 68 -8.39 18.39 -8.28
C SER A 68 -9.60 19.27 -8.55
N ALA A 69 -9.70 19.80 -9.77
CA ALA A 69 -10.89 20.53 -10.19
C ALA A 69 -12.10 19.60 -10.24
N LYS A 70 -13.26 20.09 -9.83
CA LYS A 70 -14.52 19.35 -9.93
C LYS A 70 -14.92 19.07 -11.38
N ARG A 71 -14.53 19.96 -12.31
CA ARG A 71 -14.71 19.81 -13.76
C ARG A 71 -13.53 20.47 -14.47
N GLY A 72 -12.98 19.80 -15.48
CA GLY A 72 -11.90 20.34 -16.30
C GLY A 72 -10.54 20.36 -15.59
N VAL A 73 -9.67 21.24 -16.02
CA VAL A 73 -8.29 21.41 -15.56
C VAL A 73 -8.18 22.68 -14.72
N ILE A 74 -7.30 22.69 -13.72
CA ILE A 74 -6.95 23.89 -12.97
C ILE A 74 -6.08 24.77 -13.85
N VAL A 75 -6.64 25.88 -14.33
CA VAL A 75 -5.97 26.76 -15.30
C VAL A 75 -4.83 27.55 -14.67
N ASP A 76 -4.99 27.98 -13.42
CA ASP A 76 -3.98 28.74 -12.68
C ASP A 76 -3.48 27.96 -11.46
N ALA A 77 -2.62 26.97 -11.73
CA ALA A 77 -2.04 26.14 -10.68
C ALA A 77 -1.10 26.94 -9.78
N SER A 78 -0.39 27.93 -10.30
CA SER A 78 0.61 28.71 -9.55
C SER A 78 -0.03 29.57 -8.46
N ALA A 79 -1.12 30.26 -8.78
CA ALA A 79 -1.89 31.04 -7.80
C ALA A 79 -2.53 30.15 -6.73
N LEU A 80 -3.00 28.95 -7.11
CA LEU A 80 -3.60 28.00 -6.20
C LEU A 80 -2.53 27.41 -5.25
N ILE A 81 -1.36 27.04 -5.75
CA ILE A 81 -0.24 26.52 -4.95
C ILE A 81 0.17 27.55 -3.89
N GLY A 82 0.29 28.84 -4.27
CA GLY A 82 0.63 29.89 -3.31
C GLY A 82 -0.42 30.09 -2.20
N LYS A 83 -1.69 29.74 -2.45
CA LYS A 83 -2.74 29.73 -1.40
C LYS A 83 -2.66 28.47 -0.52
N ILE A 84 -2.42 27.31 -1.13
CA ILE A 84 -2.34 26.02 -0.41
C ILE A 84 -1.13 26.01 0.53
N GLN A 85 0.03 26.53 0.10
CA GLN A 85 1.25 26.61 0.91
C GLN A 85 1.11 27.50 2.15
N LYS A 86 0.12 28.41 2.17
CA LYS A 86 -0.17 29.24 3.35
C LYS A 86 -1.05 28.55 4.40
N VAL A 87 -1.59 27.37 4.10
CA VAL A 87 -2.42 26.61 5.03
C VAL A 87 -1.52 25.94 6.05
N GLU A 88 -1.83 26.10 7.33
CA GLU A 88 -1.10 25.46 8.41
C GLU A 88 -1.10 23.92 8.26
N GLY A 89 0.06 23.30 8.39
CA GLY A 89 0.24 21.86 8.21
C GLY A 89 0.56 21.42 6.79
N VAL A 90 0.62 22.33 5.80
CA VAL A 90 1.07 22.02 4.45
C VAL A 90 2.56 22.30 4.32
N GLU A 91 3.35 21.28 4.14
CA GLU A 91 4.81 21.40 3.97
C GLU A 91 5.19 21.68 2.52
N VAL A 92 4.61 20.96 1.58
CA VAL A 92 4.93 21.06 0.15
C VAL A 92 3.65 20.91 -0.68
N ALA A 93 3.49 21.75 -1.70
CA ALA A 93 2.46 21.62 -2.71
C ALA A 93 3.07 21.72 -4.10
N VAL A 94 2.81 20.73 -4.95
CA VAL A 94 3.42 20.57 -6.28
C VAL A 94 2.32 20.37 -7.33
N PRO A 95 2.38 21.05 -8.49
CA PRO A 95 1.44 20.80 -9.56
C PRO A 95 1.74 19.47 -10.25
N THR A 96 0.69 18.75 -10.63
CA THR A 96 0.82 17.52 -11.42
C THR A 96 -0.26 17.48 -12.49
N VAL A 97 0.07 16.91 -13.64
CA VAL A 97 -0.88 16.61 -14.71
C VAL A 97 -0.91 15.11 -14.92
N THR A 98 -2.10 14.54 -15.04
CA THR A 98 -2.26 13.09 -15.26
C THR A 98 -3.17 12.88 -16.45
N GLU A 99 -2.66 12.22 -17.48
CA GLU A 99 -3.38 11.97 -18.74
C GLU A 99 -3.16 10.53 -19.22
N SER A 100 -4.15 10.00 -19.94
CA SER A 100 -4.01 8.72 -20.62
C SER A 100 -3.28 8.93 -21.93
N ALA A 101 -2.22 8.15 -22.17
CA ALA A 101 -1.40 8.24 -23.35
C ALA A 101 -1.12 6.87 -23.95
N LEU A 102 -0.75 6.83 -25.22
CA LEU A 102 -0.26 5.65 -25.90
C LEU A 102 1.25 5.83 -26.13
N VAL A 103 2.04 4.95 -25.54
CA VAL A 103 3.48 4.92 -25.84
C VAL A 103 3.75 3.95 -26.96
N ILE A 104 4.49 4.43 -27.94
CA ILE A 104 4.93 3.65 -29.11
C ILE A 104 6.46 3.61 -29.08
N TYR A 105 7.01 2.42 -29.10
CA TYR A 105 8.45 2.20 -29.19
C TYR A 105 8.75 1.09 -30.21
N GLY A 106 9.44 1.45 -31.30
CA GLY A 106 9.64 0.54 -32.41
C GLY A 106 8.31 0.06 -33.01
N ASN A 107 8.07 -1.23 -32.93
CA ASN A 107 6.84 -1.87 -33.44
C ASN A 107 5.85 -2.27 -32.32
N ARG A 108 6.08 -1.79 -31.10
CA ARG A 108 5.24 -2.09 -29.93
C ARG A 108 4.54 -0.85 -29.42
N GLN A 109 3.35 -1.03 -28.89
CA GLN A 109 2.55 0.04 -28.32
C GLN A 109 1.82 -0.44 -27.08
N ILE A 110 1.76 0.41 -26.06
CA ILE A 110 1.02 0.15 -24.83
C ILE A 110 0.25 1.40 -24.38
N PRO A 111 -0.98 1.25 -23.89
CA PRO A 111 -1.66 2.34 -23.20
C PRO A 111 -1.04 2.51 -21.80
N ILE A 112 -0.79 3.76 -21.43
CA ILE A 112 -0.24 4.14 -20.13
C ILE A 112 -1.02 5.31 -19.54
N VAL A 113 -0.81 5.53 -18.25
CA VAL A 113 -1.14 6.79 -17.58
C VAL A 113 0.16 7.58 -17.44
N LEU A 114 0.24 8.70 -18.15
CA LEU A 114 1.35 9.63 -18.09
C LEU A 114 1.11 10.65 -16.99
N LYS A 115 2.07 10.79 -16.07
CA LYS A 115 2.03 11.78 -15.02
C LYS A 115 3.15 12.80 -15.21
N GLY A 116 2.78 14.03 -15.54
CA GLY A 116 3.70 15.16 -15.58
C GLY A 116 3.95 15.67 -14.17
N ILE A 117 5.23 15.78 -13.81
CA ILE A 117 5.70 16.20 -12.49
C ILE A 117 6.83 17.22 -12.64
N THR A 118 7.09 17.98 -11.57
CA THR A 118 8.24 18.87 -11.46
C THR A 118 9.35 18.22 -10.61
N ASP A 119 10.55 18.78 -10.61
CA ASP A 119 11.68 18.26 -9.82
C ASP A 119 11.39 18.22 -8.31
N ASP A 120 10.54 19.12 -7.81
CA ASP A 120 10.12 19.15 -6.41
C ASP A 120 9.18 17.99 -6.02
N TYR A 121 8.70 17.20 -6.97
CA TYR A 121 7.83 16.06 -6.71
C TYR A 121 8.47 15.00 -5.81
N ASP A 122 9.79 14.89 -5.85
CA ASP A 122 10.55 14.01 -4.98
C ASP A 122 10.45 14.38 -3.48
N ARG A 123 10.23 15.67 -3.17
CA ARG A 123 9.99 16.13 -1.80
C ARG A 123 8.60 15.73 -1.27
N LEU A 124 7.68 15.51 -2.17
CA LEU A 124 6.29 15.11 -1.87
C LEU A 124 6.17 13.59 -1.70
N THR A 125 7.00 12.83 -2.40
CA THR A 125 6.93 11.38 -2.45
C THR A 125 8.32 10.76 -2.24
N ASN A 126 8.37 9.48 -1.90
CA ASN A 126 9.63 8.75 -1.79
C ASN A 126 10.01 8.06 -3.12
N LEU A 127 9.70 8.69 -4.26
CA LEU A 127 9.89 8.07 -5.58
C LEU A 127 11.33 7.66 -5.84
N LYS A 128 12.31 8.48 -5.44
CA LYS A 128 13.74 8.14 -5.54
C LYS A 128 14.12 6.81 -4.89
N LYS A 129 13.47 6.46 -3.76
CA LYS A 129 13.74 5.20 -3.07
C LYS A 129 13.17 3.97 -3.79
N LEU A 130 12.23 4.17 -4.72
CA LEU A 130 11.61 3.12 -5.50
C LEU A 130 12.35 2.86 -6.82
N ILE A 131 13.19 3.78 -7.25
CA ILE A 131 14.02 3.62 -8.44
C ILE A 131 15.11 2.58 -8.14
N LYS A 132 15.34 1.67 -9.08
CA LYS A 132 16.42 0.67 -8.96
C LYS A 132 17.78 1.35 -8.78
N PRO A 133 18.77 0.67 -8.16
CA PRO A 133 20.11 1.24 -7.94
C PRO A 133 20.78 1.79 -9.20
N ASP A 134 20.47 1.23 -10.36
CA ASP A 134 21.01 1.66 -11.66
C ASP A 134 20.18 2.79 -12.31
N GLY A 135 19.01 3.09 -11.78
CA GLY A 135 18.12 4.16 -12.26
C GLY A 135 18.45 5.50 -11.63
N ARG A 136 18.12 6.58 -12.33
CA ARG A 136 18.27 7.95 -11.85
C ARG A 136 16.95 8.68 -11.87
N PHE A 137 16.70 9.48 -10.84
CA PHE A 137 15.61 10.46 -10.87
C PHE A 137 16.14 11.71 -11.56
N LEU A 138 15.95 11.75 -12.86
CA LEU A 138 16.32 12.86 -13.70
C LEU A 138 15.19 13.10 -14.71
N LEU A 139 14.64 14.31 -14.74
CA LEU A 139 13.57 14.68 -15.66
C LEU A 139 14.09 15.49 -16.83
N ASN A 140 15.12 16.30 -16.61
CA ASN A 140 15.75 17.12 -17.64
C ASN A 140 17.23 17.34 -17.28
N ASP A 141 18.14 17.32 -18.26
CA ASP A 141 19.56 17.63 -18.09
C ASP A 141 19.98 18.93 -18.82
N GLY A 142 19.00 19.71 -19.27
CA GLY A 142 19.21 20.94 -20.06
C GLY A 142 19.37 20.70 -21.56
N ASN A 143 19.58 19.46 -21.98
CA ASN A 143 19.72 19.07 -23.39
C ASN A 143 18.63 18.10 -23.86
N SER A 144 18.09 17.29 -22.94
CA SER A 144 17.07 16.30 -23.22
C SER A 144 16.11 16.14 -22.05
N ASP A 145 14.85 15.83 -22.38
CA ASP A 145 13.82 15.46 -21.41
C ASP A 145 13.80 13.96 -21.21
N TYR A 146 13.66 13.52 -19.97
CA TYR A 146 13.64 12.12 -19.56
C TYR A 146 12.31 11.76 -18.93
N CYS A 147 11.95 10.49 -19.04
CA CYS A 147 10.82 9.93 -18.33
C CYS A 147 11.25 8.75 -17.46
N ILE A 148 10.54 8.57 -16.35
CA ILE A 148 10.69 7.41 -15.48
C ILE A 148 9.58 6.44 -15.83
N MET A 149 9.96 5.25 -16.29
CA MET A 149 9.03 4.22 -16.72
C MET A 149 9.03 3.05 -15.74
N SER A 150 7.87 2.43 -15.54
CA SER A 150 7.81 1.20 -14.76
C SER A 150 8.53 0.05 -15.49
N ILE A 151 9.13 -0.85 -14.72
CA ILE A 151 9.83 -2.03 -15.27
C ILE A 151 8.89 -2.87 -16.15
N GLY A 152 7.63 -3.02 -15.74
CA GLY A 152 6.63 -3.75 -16.53
C GLY A 152 6.39 -3.12 -17.90
N ALA A 153 6.27 -1.78 -17.96
CA ALA A 153 6.12 -1.07 -19.24
C ALA A 153 7.37 -1.20 -20.12
N ALA A 154 8.56 -1.05 -19.53
CA ALA A 154 9.82 -1.21 -20.25
C ALA A 154 9.98 -2.62 -20.84
N LEU A 155 9.67 -3.65 -20.07
CA LEU A 155 9.71 -5.05 -20.55
C LEU A 155 8.68 -5.31 -21.67
N THR A 156 7.49 -4.74 -21.55
CA THR A 156 6.44 -4.92 -22.58
C THR A 156 6.82 -4.24 -23.90
N LEU A 157 7.46 -3.08 -23.82
CA LEU A 157 7.95 -2.34 -24.98
C LEU A 157 9.28 -2.90 -25.53
N ASP A 158 9.98 -3.75 -24.77
CA ASP A 158 11.34 -4.19 -25.05
C ASP A 158 12.32 -3.01 -25.12
N ALA A 159 12.04 -1.98 -24.34
CA ALA A 159 12.92 -0.82 -24.20
C ALA A 159 14.07 -1.19 -23.23
N ARG A 160 15.31 -1.04 -23.70
CA ARG A 160 16.55 -1.32 -22.96
C ARG A 160 17.32 -0.05 -22.70
#